data_8b52b3b408f34d8a03f61ea4bbbf40f0
#
_entry.id   8b52b3b408f34d8a03f61ea4bbbf40f0
#
_cell.length_a   1.000
_cell.length_b   1.000
_cell.length_c   1.000
_cell.angle_alpha   90.00
_cell.angle_beta   90.00
_cell.angle_gamma   90.00
#
_symmetry.space_group_name_H-M   'P 1'
#
loop_
_entity.id
_entity.type
_entity.pdbx_description
1 polymer ?
#
loop_
_entity_poly.entity_id
_entity_poly.type
_entity_poly.pdbx_seq_one_letter_code
_entity_poly.pdbx_strand_id
1 'polypeptide(L)'
;MTPERRANFQRLLRPRHIAFIGGRDATIAIKEARRRGFQGQMWAVNPKRSELAGLPCVASINDLSEAPDAVYLAIPAGGVVAALQTLAQMGAGGVVCFSAGFKETGDVAAEQALIDVTGDMALIGPNCYGVINYIDNAALWSFEHGGWSPGYGAAIITQSGMFSSDITMSQRSLPLAYMVSAGNQAVLGQEDFLEIFTDDPAVRAIGLHIEG
;
A
#
# COMPACT_ATOMS: atom_id res chain seq x y z
N MET A 1 12.59 11.01 8.24
CA MET A 1 11.21 10.60 8.70
C MET A 1 11.12 10.66 10.22
N THR A 2 9.93 10.92 10.85
CA THR A 2 9.76 10.86 12.31
C THR A 2 9.85 9.41 12.82
N PRO A 3 10.22 9.19 14.12
CA PRO A 3 10.22 7.84 14.68
C PRO A 3 8.85 7.16 14.62
N GLU A 4 7.78 7.92 14.83
CA GLU A 4 6.39 7.46 14.77
C GLU A 4 6.01 7.02 13.36
N ARG A 5 6.33 7.83 12.34
CA ARG A 5 6.09 7.47 10.93
C ARG A 5 6.92 6.25 10.53
N ARG A 6 8.15 6.14 11.01
CA ARG A 6 8.99 4.97 10.77
C ARG A 6 8.35 3.69 11.33
N ALA A 7 7.86 3.73 12.57
CA ALA A 7 7.17 2.60 13.18
C ALA A 7 5.88 2.25 12.40
N ASN A 8 5.13 3.26 11.98
CA ASN A 8 3.93 3.10 11.16
C ASN A 8 4.25 2.55 9.77
N PHE A 9 5.35 2.94 9.16
CA PHE A 9 5.80 2.38 7.90
C PHE A 9 6.18 0.89 8.03
N GLN A 10 6.80 0.49 9.13
CA GLN A 10 7.07 -0.92 9.42
C GLN A 10 5.78 -1.73 9.57
N ARG A 11 4.73 -1.16 10.22
CA ARG A 11 3.41 -1.77 10.31
C ARG A 11 2.77 -1.94 8.92
N LEU A 12 2.88 -0.94 8.04
CA LEU A 12 2.38 -1.02 6.67
C LEU A 12 3.07 -2.12 5.86
N LEU A 13 4.39 -2.25 5.98
CA LEU A 13 5.18 -3.23 5.23
C LEU A 13 5.02 -4.66 5.75
N ARG A 14 4.81 -4.83 7.07
CA ARG A 14 4.69 -6.14 7.76
C ARG A 14 3.44 -6.18 8.62
N PRO A 15 2.25 -6.09 7.98
CA PRO A 15 0.99 -5.97 8.72
C PRO A 15 0.59 -7.30 9.36
N ARG A 16 0.04 -7.23 10.57
CA ARG A 16 -0.70 -8.33 11.20
C ARG A 16 -2.11 -8.44 10.63
N HIS A 17 -2.65 -7.30 10.20
CA HIS A 17 -3.99 -7.19 9.63
C HIS A 17 -4.07 -6.07 8.59
N ILE A 18 -4.91 -6.30 7.58
CA ILE A 18 -5.09 -5.38 6.44
C ILE A 18 -6.57 -5.04 6.29
N ALA A 19 -6.89 -3.74 6.16
CA ALA A 19 -8.21 -3.29 5.75
C ALA A 19 -8.22 -2.94 4.25
N PHE A 20 -9.19 -3.48 3.52
CA PHE A 20 -9.42 -3.19 2.10
C PHE A 20 -10.66 -2.32 1.96
N ILE A 21 -10.48 -1.07 1.55
CA ILE A 21 -11.53 -0.05 1.46
C ILE A 21 -11.79 0.28 0.00
N GLY A 22 -13.00 -0.02 -0.48
CA GLY A 22 -13.36 0.27 -1.85
C GLY A 22 -14.31 -0.74 -2.48
N GLY A 23 -14.27 -0.84 -3.80
CA GLY A 23 -15.14 -1.70 -4.60
C GLY A 23 -14.37 -2.77 -5.38
N ARG A 24 -14.33 -2.59 -6.72
CA ARG A 24 -13.72 -3.55 -7.65
C ARG A 24 -12.23 -3.76 -7.35
N ASP A 25 -11.47 -2.69 -7.22
CA ASP A 25 -10.01 -2.77 -7.06
C ASP A 25 -9.63 -3.32 -5.67
N ALA A 26 -10.38 -2.97 -4.62
CA ALA A 26 -10.25 -3.61 -3.31
C ALA A 26 -10.56 -5.12 -3.37
N THR A 27 -11.56 -5.54 -4.16
CA THR A 27 -11.85 -6.97 -4.37
C THR A 27 -10.68 -7.70 -5.02
N ILE A 28 -10.01 -7.08 -5.99
CA ILE A 28 -8.82 -7.64 -6.64
C ILE A 28 -7.68 -7.73 -5.62
N ALA A 29 -7.42 -6.65 -4.88
CA ALA A 29 -6.36 -6.62 -3.88
C ALA A 29 -6.52 -7.69 -2.78
N ILE A 30 -7.76 -7.97 -2.33
CA ILE A 30 -8.05 -9.09 -1.42
C ILE A 30 -7.65 -10.43 -2.03
N LYS A 31 -7.99 -10.67 -3.30
CA LYS A 31 -7.63 -11.91 -4.00
C LYS A 31 -6.12 -12.06 -4.13
N GLU A 32 -5.43 -10.98 -4.46
CA GLU A 32 -3.98 -10.96 -4.61
C GLU A 32 -3.26 -11.16 -3.26
N ALA A 33 -3.75 -10.57 -2.17
CA ALA A 33 -3.23 -10.82 -0.83
C ALA A 33 -3.37 -12.29 -0.43
N ARG A 34 -4.53 -12.91 -0.71
CA ARG A 34 -4.75 -14.35 -0.47
C ARG A 34 -3.85 -15.22 -1.35
N ARG A 35 -3.74 -14.88 -2.64
CA ARG A 35 -2.90 -15.60 -3.60
C ARG A 35 -1.42 -15.53 -3.20
N ARG A 36 -0.98 -14.40 -2.63
CA ARG A 36 0.36 -14.24 -2.07
C ARG A 36 0.57 -15.11 -0.82
N GLY A 37 -0.50 -15.52 -0.16
CA GLY A 37 -0.44 -16.36 1.04
C GLY A 37 -0.46 -15.58 2.34
N PHE A 38 -1.01 -14.36 2.35
CA PHE A 38 -1.18 -13.59 3.58
C PHE A 38 -2.02 -14.34 4.60
N GLN A 39 -1.50 -14.53 5.82
CA GLN A 39 -2.15 -15.29 6.89
C GLN A 39 -2.78 -14.42 7.98
N GLY A 40 -2.58 -13.09 7.91
CA GLY A 40 -3.13 -12.17 8.89
C GLY A 40 -4.64 -11.92 8.70
N GLN A 41 -5.20 -11.17 9.62
CA GLN A 41 -6.60 -10.73 9.57
C GLN A 41 -6.82 -9.80 8.38
N MET A 42 -7.93 -9.99 7.66
CA MET A 42 -8.36 -9.08 6.60
C MET A 42 -9.78 -8.58 6.86
N TRP A 43 -9.98 -7.28 6.65
CA TRP A 43 -11.29 -6.64 6.71
C TRP A 43 -11.64 -6.02 5.36
N ALA A 44 -12.92 -6.04 5.00
CA ALA A 44 -13.46 -5.34 3.85
C ALA A 44 -14.38 -4.20 4.32
N VAL A 45 -14.20 -3.01 3.75
CA VAL A 45 -15.04 -1.85 4.05
C VAL A 45 -15.73 -1.37 2.77
N ASN A 46 -17.05 -1.48 2.74
CA ASN A 46 -17.87 -0.99 1.64
C ASN A 46 -19.32 -0.74 2.10
N PRO A 47 -19.86 0.49 1.97
CA PRO A 47 -21.20 0.82 2.45
C PRO A 47 -22.35 0.23 1.60
N LYS A 48 -22.03 -0.34 0.41
CA LYS A 48 -23.04 -0.79 -0.55
C LYS A 48 -23.02 -2.30 -0.81
N ARG A 49 -21.98 -3.01 -0.36
CA ARG A 49 -21.80 -4.44 -0.59
C ARG A 49 -21.78 -5.20 0.72
N SER A 50 -22.38 -6.37 0.74
CA SER A 50 -22.32 -7.26 1.89
C SER A 50 -21.01 -8.02 2.01
N GLU A 51 -20.29 -8.19 0.86
CA GLU A 51 -19.01 -8.86 0.82
C GLU A 51 -18.09 -8.37 -0.31
N LEU A 52 -16.80 -8.53 -0.14
CA LEU A 52 -15.77 -8.42 -1.18
C LEU A 52 -14.90 -9.68 -1.18
N ALA A 53 -14.89 -10.40 -2.30
CA ALA A 53 -14.13 -11.66 -2.44
C ALA A 53 -14.39 -12.67 -1.29
N GLY A 54 -15.61 -12.77 -0.77
CA GLY A 54 -15.97 -13.65 0.34
C GLY A 54 -15.59 -13.14 1.72
N LEU A 55 -15.06 -11.91 1.86
CA LEU A 55 -14.93 -11.23 3.16
C LEU A 55 -16.20 -10.42 3.44
N PRO A 56 -16.86 -10.61 4.57
CA PRO A 56 -17.98 -9.76 4.98
C PRO A 56 -17.53 -8.29 5.06
N CYS A 57 -18.37 -7.39 4.53
CA CYS A 57 -18.11 -5.96 4.60
C CYS A 57 -18.70 -5.35 5.86
N VAL A 58 -17.91 -4.48 6.51
CA VAL A 58 -18.44 -3.44 7.37
C VAL A 58 -18.78 -2.21 6.53
N ALA A 59 -19.77 -1.43 6.98
CA ALA A 59 -20.25 -0.28 6.21
C ALA A 59 -19.31 0.93 6.25
N SER A 60 -18.60 1.09 7.35
CA SER A 60 -17.75 2.25 7.64
C SER A 60 -16.39 1.83 8.20
N ILE A 61 -15.39 2.68 8.04
CA ILE A 61 -14.07 2.54 8.68
C ILE A 61 -14.24 2.49 10.21
N ASN A 62 -15.19 3.24 10.77
CA ASN A 62 -15.46 3.26 12.21
C ASN A 62 -16.03 1.94 12.75
N ASP A 63 -16.48 1.03 11.89
CA ASP A 63 -16.99 -0.29 12.29
C ASP A 63 -15.89 -1.34 12.35
N LEU A 64 -14.64 -0.99 12.04
CA LEU A 64 -13.49 -1.88 12.22
C LEU A 64 -13.25 -2.13 13.71
N SER A 65 -12.94 -3.37 14.06
CA SER A 65 -12.75 -3.80 15.47
C SER A 65 -11.50 -3.21 16.13
N GLU A 66 -10.52 -2.81 15.33
CA GLU A 66 -9.27 -2.20 15.78
C GLU A 66 -8.61 -1.40 14.65
N ALA A 67 -7.61 -0.58 15.00
CA ALA A 67 -6.84 0.19 14.03
C ALA A 67 -6.01 -0.72 13.12
N PRO A 68 -6.20 -0.71 11.78
CA PRO A 68 -5.46 -1.56 10.86
C PRO A 68 -3.97 -1.19 10.81
N ASP A 69 -3.08 -2.20 10.72
CA ASP A 69 -1.66 -1.96 10.47
C ASP A 69 -1.44 -1.43 9.05
N ALA A 70 -2.18 -1.97 8.08
CA ALA A 70 -2.12 -1.57 6.70
C ALA A 70 -3.52 -1.40 6.10
N VAL A 71 -3.66 -0.44 5.20
CA VAL A 71 -4.92 -0.16 4.49
C VAL A 71 -4.66 -0.11 2.99
N TYR A 72 -5.45 -0.83 2.21
CA TYR A 72 -5.56 -0.63 0.77
C TYR A 72 -6.78 0.24 0.48
N LEU A 73 -6.56 1.47 0.04
CA LEU A 73 -7.60 2.47 -0.19
C LEU A 73 -7.84 2.70 -1.69
N ALA A 74 -8.99 2.28 -2.19
CA ALA A 74 -9.38 2.35 -3.59
C ALA A 74 -10.81 2.90 -3.72
N ILE A 75 -10.99 4.18 -3.42
CA ILE A 75 -12.25 4.91 -3.49
C ILE A 75 -12.11 6.14 -4.40
N PRO A 76 -13.19 6.78 -4.85
CA PRO A 76 -13.12 8.03 -5.59
C PRO A 76 -12.34 9.11 -4.83
N ALA A 77 -11.52 9.92 -5.54
CA ALA A 77 -10.64 10.94 -4.95
C ALA A 77 -11.34 11.85 -3.94
N GLY A 78 -12.57 12.27 -4.22
CA GLY A 78 -13.35 13.15 -3.33
C GLY A 78 -13.65 12.56 -1.93
N GLY A 79 -13.46 11.25 -1.73
CA GLY A 79 -13.63 10.60 -0.43
C GLY A 79 -12.34 10.31 0.31
N VAL A 80 -11.18 10.46 -0.34
CA VAL A 80 -9.87 10.00 0.17
C VAL A 80 -9.47 10.79 1.42
N VAL A 81 -9.56 12.11 1.40
CA VAL A 81 -9.14 12.96 2.53
C VAL A 81 -9.92 12.62 3.80
N ALA A 82 -11.25 12.48 3.71
CA ALA A 82 -12.08 12.10 4.84
C ALA A 82 -11.76 10.69 5.37
N ALA A 83 -11.50 9.74 4.47
CA ALA A 83 -11.08 8.39 4.84
C ALA A 83 -9.72 8.38 5.57
N LEU A 84 -8.73 9.12 5.06
CA LEU A 84 -7.41 9.26 5.69
C LEU A 84 -7.51 9.92 7.06
N GLN A 85 -8.32 10.97 7.20
CA GLN A 85 -8.55 11.61 8.49
C GLN A 85 -9.12 10.64 9.53
N THR A 86 -10.10 9.82 9.13
CA THR A 86 -10.69 8.80 10.02
C THR A 86 -9.65 7.75 10.40
N LEU A 87 -8.85 7.26 9.44
CA LEU A 87 -7.79 6.27 9.67
C LEU A 87 -6.69 6.82 10.59
N ALA A 88 -6.29 8.08 10.41
CA ALA A 88 -5.30 8.75 11.27
C ALA A 88 -5.81 8.86 12.71
N GLN A 89 -7.06 9.29 12.89
CA GLN A 89 -7.70 9.38 14.22
C GLN A 89 -7.83 8.03 14.90
N MET A 90 -8.03 6.96 14.13
CA MET A 90 -8.09 5.59 14.63
C MET A 90 -6.70 5.05 15.03
N GLY A 91 -5.61 5.63 14.54
CA GLY A 91 -4.25 5.15 14.75
C GLY A 91 -3.82 4.05 13.77
N ALA A 92 -4.32 4.07 12.54
CA ALA A 92 -3.87 3.16 11.48
C ALA A 92 -2.36 3.33 11.23
N GLY A 93 -1.68 2.23 10.91
CA GLY A 93 -0.23 2.27 10.63
C GLY A 93 0.08 2.96 9.31
N GLY A 94 -0.56 2.53 8.23
CA GLY A 94 -0.34 3.17 6.95
C GLY A 94 -1.33 2.78 5.87
N VAL A 95 -1.24 3.51 4.76
CA VAL A 95 -2.17 3.41 3.65
C VAL A 95 -1.42 3.27 2.33
N VAL A 96 -1.82 2.31 1.51
CA VAL A 96 -1.60 2.31 0.07
C VAL A 96 -2.80 3.00 -0.57
N CYS A 97 -2.61 4.20 -1.11
CA CYS A 97 -3.64 4.98 -1.77
C CYS A 97 -3.60 4.73 -3.29
N PHE A 98 -4.43 3.78 -3.74
CA PHE A 98 -4.57 3.46 -5.17
C PHE A 98 -5.27 4.59 -5.95
N SER A 99 -6.11 5.35 -5.26
CA SER A 99 -6.92 6.41 -5.87
C SER A 99 -6.07 7.44 -6.60
N ALA A 100 -6.51 7.84 -7.78
CA ALA A 100 -5.91 8.89 -8.61
C ALA A 100 -6.83 10.12 -8.66
N GLY A 101 -6.34 11.24 -9.19
CA GLY A 101 -7.06 12.50 -9.30
C GLY A 101 -6.51 13.58 -8.36
N PHE A 102 -5.18 13.63 -8.22
CA PHE A 102 -4.44 14.56 -7.38
C PHE A 102 -3.45 15.38 -8.24
N LYS A 103 -2.22 15.54 -7.79
CA LYS A 103 -1.20 16.34 -8.50
C LYS A 103 -0.97 15.91 -9.95
N GLU A 104 -1.06 14.62 -10.26
CA GLU A 104 -0.92 14.08 -11.61
C GLU A 104 -2.00 14.59 -12.59
N THR A 105 -3.13 15.06 -12.07
CA THR A 105 -4.19 15.72 -12.85
C THR A 105 -4.18 17.24 -12.70
N GLY A 106 -3.19 17.79 -11.97
CA GLY A 106 -3.08 19.22 -11.70
C GLY A 106 -3.76 19.68 -10.41
N ASP A 107 -4.41 18.80 -9.66
CA ASP A 107 -5.07 19.14 -8.39
C ASP A 107 -4.08 19.09 -7.20
N VAL A 108 -3.20 20.07 -7.17
CA VAL A 108 -2.20 20.24 -6.09
C VAL A 108 -2.86 20.50 -4.74
N ALA A 109 -4.01 21.19 -4.72
CA ALA A 109 -4.72 21.48 -3.48
C ALA A 109 -5.31 20.24 -2.83
N ALA A 110 -5.86 19.32 -3.63
CA ALA A 110 -6.34 18.03 -3.13
C ALA A 110 -5.19 17.17 -2.57
N GLU A 111 -4.03 17.16 -3.22
CA GLU A 111 -2.86 16.44 -2.70
C GLU A 111 -2.34 17.07 -1.40
N GLN A 112 -2.32 18.39 -1.28
CA GLN A 112 -1.93 19.06 -0.03
C GLN A 112 -2.90 18.71 1.11
N ALA A 113 -4.21 18.75 0.86
CA ALA A 113 -5.22 18.36 1.85
C ALA A 113 -5.06 16.90 2.31
N LEU A 114 -4.67 16.00 1.41
CA LEU A 114 -4.33 14.61 1.72
C LEU A 114 -3.10 14.54 2.65
N ILE A 115 -2.04 15.28 2.35
CA ILE A 115 -0.82 15.33 3.16
C ILE A 115 -1.14 15.83 4.58
N ASP A 116 -1.91 16.92 4.68
CA ASP A 116 -2.23 17.58 5.96
C ASP A 116 -2.97 16.66 6.94
N VAL A 117 -3.85 15.77 6.44
CA VAL A 117 -4.62 14.85 7.30
C VAL A 117 -3.91 13.52 7.59
N THR A 118 -2.84 13.21 6.87
CA THR A 118 -2.14 11.92 7.02
C THR A 118 -1.39 11.82 8.36
N GLY A 119 -0.91 12.94 8.91
CA GLY A 119 -0.16 12.94 10.17
C GLY A 119 1.06 12.03 10.12
N ASP A 120 1.24 11.17 11.12
CA ASP A 120 2.34 10.21 11.19
C ASP A 120 2.04 8.84 10.54
N MET A 121 0.88 8.66 9.89
CA MET A 121 0.65 7.46 9.09
C MET A 121 1.66 7.41 7.94
N ALA A 122 2.10 6.20 7.59
CA ALA A 122 2.81 5.95 6.36
C ALA A 122 1.83 5.97 5.17
N LEU A 123 2.14 6.70 4.09
CA LEU A 123 1.29 6.72 2.90
C LEU A 123 2.10 6.49 1.64
N ILE A 124 1.79 5.41 0.93
CA ILE A 124 2.30 5.10 -0.41
C ILE A 124 1.28 5.60 -1.44
N GLY A 125 1.72 6.35 -2.40
CA GLY A 125 0.87 6.99 -3.41
C GLY A 125 0.64 8.47 -3.12
N PRO A 126 -0.52 9.02 -3.53
CA PRO A 126 -1.62 8.41 -4.30
C PRO A 126 -1.23 7.98 -5.71
N ASN A 127 -2.20 7.48 -6.49
CA ASN A 127 -1.97 7.07 -7.88
C ASN A 127 -0.87 6.01 -8.01
N CYS A 128 -0.95 4.94 -7.23
CA CYS A 128 0.06 3.88 -7.16
C CYS A 128 -0.59 2.49 -7.25
N TYR A 129 0.17 1.46 -7.62
CA TYR A 129 -0.32 0.08 -7.55
C TYR A 129 -0.15 -0.52 -6.15
N GLY A 130 0.82 -0.04 -5.37
CA GLY A 130 0.99 -0.40 -3.97
C GLY A 130 2.31 -1.08 -3.62
N VAL A 131 2.25 -2.02 -2.70
CA VAL A 131 3.42 -2.74 -2.19
C VAL A 131 3.19 -4.24 -2.11
N ILE A 132 4.22 -5.01 -2.46
CA ILE A 132 4.30 -6.45 -2.24
C ILE A 132 5.53 -6.72 -1.37
N ASN A 133 5.32 -7.33 -0.23
CA ASN A 133 6.36 -7.90 0.63
C ASN A 133 6.43 -9.41 0.35
N TYR A 134 7.49 -9.85 -0.31
CA TYR A 134 7.71 -11.25 -0.66
C TYR A 134 8.26 -12.08 0.51
N ILE A 135 8.79 -11.42 1.54
CA ILE A 135 9.39 -12.07 2.72
C ILE A 135 8.29 -12.57 3.65
N ASP A 136 7.32 -11.68 3.97
CA ASP A 136 6.24 -11.99 4.90
C ASP A 136 4.91 -12.29 4.18
N ASN A 137 4.94 -12.42 2.85
CA ASN A 137 3.78 -12.75 2.01
C ASN A 137 2.61 -11.76 2.13
N ALA A 138 2.88 -10.48 2.33
CA ALA A 138 1.87 -9.44 2.34
C ALA A 138 1.80 -8.72 0.99
N ALA A 139 0.59 -8.55 0.45
CA ALA A 139 0.37 -7.80 -0.78
C ALA A 139 -0.81 -6.84 -0.61
N LEU A 140 -0.53 -5.57 -0.79
CA LEU A 140 -1.51 -4.50 -0.99
C LEU A 140 -1.37 -4.04 -2.44
N TRP A 141 -1.94 -4.82 -3.36
CA TRP A 141 -1.66 -4.72 -4.80
C TRP A 141 -2.90 -5.03 -5.63
N SER A 142 -3.19 -4.24 -6.65
CA SER A 142 -4.45 -4.28 -7.40
C SER A 142 -4.42 -5.06 -8.70
N PHE A 143 -3.34 -5.75 -8.99
CA PHE A 143 -3.21 -6.53 -10.24
C PHE A 143 -2.64 -7.91 -9.94
N GLU A 144 -2.75 -8.81 -10.91
CA GLU A 144 -2.01 -10.06 -10.88
C GLU A 144 -0.50 -9.77 -10.83
N HIS A 145 0.20 -10.46 -9.97
CA HIS A 145 1.64 -10.34 -9.81
C HIS A 145 2.30 -11.70 -9.70
N GLY A 146 3.49 -11.81 -10.24
CA GLY A 146 4.37 -12.96 -10.05
C GLY A 146 5.45 -12.64 -9.01
N GLY A 147 6.65 -13.10 -9.30
CA GLY A 147 7.82 -12.92 -8.44
C GLY A 147 7.95 -14.01 -7.38
N TRP A 148 9.14 -14.14 -6.85
CA TRP A 148 9.49 -15.14 -5.85
C TRP A 148 10.55 -14.58 -4.91
N SER A 149 10.72 -15.21 -3.75
CA SER A 149 11.77 -14.90 -2.79
C SER A 149 12.29 -16.18 -2.13
N PRO A 150 13.59 -16.34 -2.00
CA PRO A 150 14.19 -17.38 -1.17
C PRO A 150 14.36 -16.96 0.30
N GLY A 151 13.63 -15.95 0.75
CA GLY A 151 13.77 -15.31 2.07
C GLY A 151 14.67 -14.06 2.06
N TYR A 152 15.15 -13.65 0.89
CA TYR A 152 15.92 -12.41 0.66
C TYR A 152 15.80 -11.99 -0.81
N GLY A 153 16.15 -10.75 -1.14
CA GLY A 153 16.13 -10.29 -2.52
C GLY A 153 16.35 -8.81 -2.70
N ALA A 154 15.98 -8.32 -3.87
CA ALA A 154 15.99 -6.91 -4.17
C ALA A 154 14.70 -6.22 -3.66
N ALA A 155 14.84 -5.01 -3.15
CA ALA A 155 13.73 -4.08 -2.99
C ALA A 155 13.72 -3.15 -4.22
N ILE A 156 12.65 -3.19 -4.99
CA ILE A 156 12.48 -2.34 -6.18
C ILE A 156 11.43 -1.29 -5.88
N ILE A 157 11.80 -0.04 -6.05
CA ILE A 157 10.91 1.12 -5.86
C ILE A 157 10.80 1.85 -7.20
N THR A 158 9.58 2.06 -7.67
CA THR A 158 9.33 2.74 -8.94
C THR A 158 8.13 3.69 -8.84
N GLN A 159 8.19 4.81 -9.54
CA GLN A 159 7.04 5.69 -9.77
C GLN A 159 6.10 5.12 -10.84
N SER A 160 6.62 4.30 -11.76
CA SER A 160 5.87 3.70 -12.86
C SER A 160 5.09 2.45 -12.45
N GLY A 161 3.77 2.50 -12.63
CA GLY A 161 2.90 1.34 -12.46
C GLY A 161 3.24 0.22 -13.46
N MET A 162 3.42 0.55 -14.74
CA MET A 162 3.73 -0.43 -15.80
C MET A 162 5.06 -1.14 -15.51
N PHE A 163 6.12 -0.39 -15.20
CA PHE A 163 7.42 -0.97 -14.88
C PHE A 163 7.32 -1.94 -13.68
N SER A 164 6.52 -1.58 -12.67
CA SER A 164 6.31 -2.45 -11.52
C SER A 164 5.64 -3.78 -11.90
N SER A 165 4.64 -3.74 -12.79
CA SER A 165 3.99 -4.94 -13.30
C SER A 165 4.95 -5.81 -14.09
N ASP A 166 5.74 -5.23 -15.00
CA ASP A 166 6.70 -5.96 -15.83
C ASP A 166 7.76 -6.67 -14.97
N ILE A 167 8.26 -6.01 -13.93
CA ILE A 167 9.22 -6.63 -13.00
C ILE A 167 8.58 -7.80 -12.25
N THR A 168 7.36 -7.63 -11.72
CA THR A 168 6.70 -8.72 -10.98
C THR A 168 6.36 -9.92 -11.85
N MET A 169 6.05 -9.70 -13.13
CA MET A 169 5.72 -10.75 -14.09
C MET A 169 6.96 -11.33 -14.80
N SER A 170 8.15 -10.77 -14.54
CA SER A 170 9.39 -11.22 -15.16
C SER A 170 9.75 -12.64 -14.74
N GLN A 171 10.10 -13.47 -15.72
CA GLN A 171 10.56 -14.85 -15.51
C GLN A 171 12.09 -14.97 -15.45
N ARG A 172 12.80 -13.86 -15.20
CA ARG A 172 14.27 -13.81 -15.18
C ARG A 172 14.88 -14.20 -13.84
N SER A 173 14.11 -14.83 -12.96
CA SER A 173 14.58 -15.35 -11.65
C SER A 173 15.21 -14.29 -10.74
N LEU A 174 14.79 -13.04 -10.85
CA LEU A 174 15.20 -11.99 -9.90
C LEU A 174 14.54 -12.28 -8.53
N PRO A 175 15.32 -12.58 -7.48
CA PRO A 175 14.75 -12.72 -6.15
C PRO A 175 14.31 -11.34 -5.62
N LEU A 176 13.05 -11.24 -5.21
CA LEU A 176 12.46 -10.00 -4.69
C LEU A 176 12.24 -10.10 -3.18
N ALA A 177 12.67 -9.08 -2.44
CA ALA A 177 12.25 -8.83 -1.08
C ALA A 177 10.98 -7.98 -1.07
N TYR A 178 11.02 -6.87 -1.79
CA TYR A 178 9.90 -5.94 -1.92
C TYR A 178 9.73 -5.43 -3.35
N MET A 179 8.49 -5.20 -3.74
CA MET A 179 8.13 -4.40 -4.91
C MET A 179 7.24 -3.25 -4.47
N VAL A 180 7.62 -2.04 -4.82
CA VAL A 180 6.86 -0.81 -4.49
C VAL A 180 6.58 -0.04 -5.76
N SER A 181 5.29 0.18 -6.03
CA SER A 181 4.82 1.19 -6.98
C SER A 181 4.43 2.41 -6.16
N ALA A 182 5.28 3.43 -6.17
CA ALA A 182 5.20 4.55 -5.23
C ALA A 182 4.23 5.67 -5.66
N GLY A 183 3.86 5.72 -6.94
CA GLY A 183 2.95 6.75 -7.47
C GLY A 183 3.47 8.18 -7.29
N ASN A 184 2.59 9.08 -6.85
CA ASN A 184 2.93 10.51 -6.69
C ASN A 184 3.91 10.80 -5.55
N GLN A 185 4.11 9.88 -4.61
CA GLN A 185 4.99 10.05 -3.44
C GLN A 185 4.64 11.31 -2.61
N ALA A 186 3.36 11.48 -2.31
CA ALA A 186 2.88 12.68 -1.60
C ALA A 186 3.41 12.78 -0.16
N VAL A 187 3.68 11.65 0.50
CA VAL A 187 4.14 11.60 1.90
C VAL A 187 5.47 10.84 2.03
N LEU A 188 5.53 9.59 1.53
CA LEU A 188 6.77 8.80 1.53
C LEU A 188 7.54 9.03 0.23
N GLY A 189 8.73 9.61 0.34
CA GLY A 189 9.67 9.81 -0.76
C GLY A 189 10.62 8.62 -0.96
N GLN A 190 11.47 8.70 -1.99
CA GLN A 190 12.50 7.68 -2.27
C GLN A 190 13.43 7.47 -1.08
N GLU A 191 13.78 8.55 -0.39
CA GLU A 191 14.64 8.57 0.79
C GLU A 191 14.08 7.77 1.96
N ASP A 192 12.75 7.80 2.15
CA ASP A 192 12.09 7.04 3.22
C ASP A 192 12.15 5.53 2.95
N PHE A 193 11.98 5.12 1.69
CA PHE A 193 12.14 3.72 1.29
C PHE A 193 13.60 3.27 1.43
N LEU A 194 14.57 4.10 1.04
CA LEU A 194 15.99 3.80 1.21
C LEU A 194 16.32 3.60 2.68
N GLU A 195 15.85 4.48 3.55
CA GLU A 195 16.07 4.39 5.00
C GLU A 195 15.56 3.07 5.56
N ILE A 196 14.31 2.69 5.24
CA ILE A 196 13.70 1.49 5.82
C ILE A 196 14.30 0.18 5.27
N PHE A 197 14.59 0.14 3.96
CA PHE A 197 15.08 -1.07 3.32
C PHE A 197 16.59 -1.31 3.54
N THR A 198 17.35 -0.28 3.83
CA THR A 198 18.78 -0.43 4.18
C THR A 198 18.94 -1.18 5.52
N ASP A 199 18.01 -1.00 6.43
CA ASP A 199 18.01 -1.67 7.73
C ASP A 199 17.38 -3.07 7.71
N ASP A 200 16.76 -3.48 6.60
CA ASP A 200 16.14 -4.79 6.48
C ASP A 200 17.16 -5.86 6.04
N PRO A 201 17.49 -6.84 6.90
CA PRO A 201 18.49 -7.86 6.57
C PRO A 201 18.08 -8.78 5.42
N ALA A 202 16.81 -8.82 5.03
CA ALA A 202 16.34 -9.57 3.88
C ALA A 202 16.59 -8.84 2.54
N VAL A 203 16.85 -7.53 2.58
CA VAL A 203 17.15 -6.72 1.39
C VAL A 203 18.64 -6.81 1.09
N ARG A 204 18.99 -7.26 -0.11
CA ARG A 204 20.38 -7.44 -0.59
C ARG A 204 20.78 -6.38 -1.62
N ALA A 205 19.81 -5.77 -2.26
CA ALA A 205 19.99 -4.70 -3.23
C ALA A 205 18.75 -3.81 -3.23
N ILE A 206 18.92 -2.54 -3.55
CA ILE A 206 17.82 -1.60 -3.74
C ILE A 206 17.90 -1.08 -5.17
N GLY A 207 16.83 -1.21 -5.92
CA GLY A 207 16.67 -0.66 -7.26
C GLY A 207 15.67 0.48 -7.25
N LEU A 208 16.06 1.63 -7.80
CA LEU A 208 15.21 2.80 -7.95
C LEU A 208 14.93 3.06 -9.43
N HIS A 209 13.67 3.27 -9.77
CA HIS A 209 13.25 3.77 -11.08
C HIS A 209 12.51 5.08 -10.86
N ILE A 210 13.12 6.17 -11.29
CA ILE A 210 12.65 7.55 -11.08
C ILE A 210 12.23 8.12 -12.43
N GLU A 211 11.01 8.60 -12.52
CA GLU A 211 10.49 9.34 -13.67
C GLU A 211 10.72 10.84 -13.44
N GLY A 212 11.13 11.53 -14.52
CA GLY A 212 11.45 12.96 -14.48
C GLY A 212 10.22 13.88 -14.55
#